data_e4ccdb7177bea3960e83973fa7a878c8
#
_entry.id   e4ccdb7177bea3960e83973fa7a878c8
#
_cell.length_a   1.000
_cell.length_b   1.000
_cell.length_c   1.000
_cell.angle_alpha   90.00
_cell.angle_beta   90.00
_cell.angle_gamma   90.00
#
_symmetry.space_group_name_H-M   'P 1'
#
loop_
_entity.id
_entity.type
_entity.pdbx_description
1 polymer ?
#
loop_
_entity_poly.entity_id
_entity_poly.type
_entity_poly.pdbx_seq_one_letter_code
_entity_poly.pdbx_strand_id
1 'polypeptide(L)'
;MVFTMALYNILAVIVLQSSIHAPGGIDWRRSALAIFSNPLLLAGLLGLIVPLLQITLPSFLQRALEALGAAAVPIALMCIGGSLATARLQGRRSWIVTAALLKVAVLPFIVFLLTRLAGLEPADQRTALVLASCPTAAAAFVMARQMGGDEALASGSIALSTLLSFISLSVALWVTS
;
A
#
# COMPACT_ATOMS: atom_id res chain seq x y z
N MET A 1 -0.18 -8.18 12.31
CA MET A 1 0.26 -7.18 11.31
C MET A 1 1.15 -7.75 10.22
N VAL A 2 2.21 -8.51 10.51
CA VAL A 2 3.13 -9.03 9.47
C VAL A 2 2.43 -9.96 8.47
N PHE A 3 1.58 -10.87 8.94
CA PHE A 3 0.79 -11.75 8.07
C PHE A 3 -0.12 -10.98 7.12
N THR A 4 -0.77 -9.93 7.60
CA THR A 4 -1.63 -9.06 6.79
C THR A 4 -0.84 -8.32 5.72
N MET A 5 0.36 -7.84 6.05
CA MET A 5 1.25 -7.18 5.09
C MET A 5 1.72 -8.14 4.00
N ALA A 6 2.12 -9.36 4.35
CA ALA A 6 2.53 -10.38 3.38
C ALA A 6 1.37 -10.74 2.43
N LEU A 7 0.17 -11.00 2.98
CA LEU A 7 -1.01 -11.31 2.20
C LEU A 7 -1.39 -10.17 1.24
N TYR A 8 -1.38 -8.93 1.74
CA TYR A 8 -1.69 -7.75 0.94
C TYR A 8 -0.70 -7.57 -0.22
N ASN A 9 0.60 -7.74 0.03
CA ASN A 9 1.62 -7.65 -1.02
C ASN A 9 1.47 -8.75 -2.08
N ILE A 10 1.18 -9.99 -1.68
CA ILE A 10 0.93 -11.10 -2.61
C ILE A 10 -0.28 -10.79 -3.48
N LEU A 11 -1.40 -10.37 -2.88
CA LEU A 11 -2.61 -9.98 -3.62
C LEU A 11 -2.34 -8.82 -4.58
N ALA A 12 -1.60 -7.80 -4.14
CA ALA A 12 -1.25 -6.67 -4.99
C ALA A 12 -0.43 -7.08 -6.22
N VAL A 13 0.55 -7.99 -6.05
CA VAL A 13 1.35 -8.52 -7.16
C VAL A 13 0.45 -9.30 -8.14
N ILE A 14 -0.44 -10.16 -7.64
CA ILE A 14 -1.36 -10.95 -8.49
C ILE A 14 -2.28 -10.03 -9.28
N VAL A 15 -2.90 -9.04 -8.63
CA VAL A 15 -3.80 -8.08 -9.30
C VAL A 15 -3.04 -7.25 -10.33
N LEU A 16 -1.86 -6.76 -10.01
CA LEU A 16 -1.06 -5.94 -10.92
C LEU A 16 -0.63 -6.75 -12.16
N GLN A 17 -0.18 -7.99 -11.97
CA GLN A 17 0.17 -8.88 -13.09
C GLN A 17 -1.02 -9.22 -13.98
N SER A 18 -2.18 -9.51 -13.38
CA SER A 18 -3.38 -9.81 -14.15
C SER A 18 -3.84 -8.62 -15.00
N SER A 19 -3.57 -7.39 -14.55
CA SER A 19 -3.93 -6.17 -15.27
C SER A 19 -2.96 -5.80 -16.39
N ILE A 20 -1.69 -6.18 -16.29
CA ILE A 20 -0.65 -5.81 -17.27
C ILE A 20 -0.57 -6.84 -18.42
N HIS A 21 -0.89 -8.11 -18.15
CA HIS A 21 -0.72 -9.22 -19.08
C HIS A 21 -2.07 -9.84 -19.52
N ALA A 22 -3.06 -9.06 -19.96
CA ALA A 22 -4.22 -9.61 -20.67
C ALA A 22 -3.89 -9.80 -22.19
N PRO A 23 -4.36 -10.83 -22.91
CA PRO A 23 -5.32 -11.91 -22.72
C PRO A 23 -4.71 -13.30 -22.98
N GLY A 24 -4.43 -14.03 -21.97
CA GLY A 24 -3.90 -15.41 -22.11
C GLY A 24 -3.95 -16.23 -20.82
N GLY A 25 -4.55 -15.70 -19.76
CA GLY A 25 -4.60 -16.39 -18.47
C GLY A 25 -3.43 -16.04 -17.54
N ILE A 26 -3.66 -16.20 -16.25
CA ILE A 26 -2.63 -15.98 -15.22
C ILE A 26 -1.57 -17.08 -15.38
N ASP A 27 -0.39 -16.71 -15.83
CA ASP A 27 0.77 -17.61 -15.84
C ASP A 27 1.32 -17.71 -14.41
N TRP A 28 0.84 -18.71 -13.67
CA TRP A 28 1.21 -18.97 -12.28
C TRP A 28 2.72 -19.09 -12.06
N ARG A 29 3.46 -19.61 -13.04
CA ARG A 29 4.93 -19.71 -12.94
C ARG A 29 5.59 -18.34 -13.02
N ARG A 30 5.13 -17.47 -13.93
CA ARG A 30 5.62 -16.09 -14.03
C ARG A 30 5.21 -15.27 -12.81
N SER A 31 3.98 -15.48 -12.31
CA SER A 31 3.50 -14.80 -11.10
C SER A 31 4.32 -15.22 -9.88
N ALA A 32 4.59 -16.51 -9.71
CA ALA A 32 5.44 -17.00 -8.62
C ALA A 32 6.87 -16.44 -8.73
N LEU A 33 7.49 -16.47 -9.92
CA LEU A 33 8.81 -15.89 -10.14
C LEU A 33 8.85 -14.39 -9.84
N ALA A 34 7.82 -13.63 -10.26
CA ALA A 34 7.73 -12.20 -9.98
C ALA A 34 7.56 -11.91 -8.48
N ILE A 35 6.82 -12.77 -7.76
CA ILE A 35 6.67 -12.68 -6.30
C ILE A 35 8.02 -12.92 -5.62
N PHE A 36 8.71 -14.01 -5.97
CA PHE A 36 10.01 -14.36 -5.39
C PHE A 36 11.16 -13.44 -5.84
N SER A 37 11.04 -12.76 -6.97
CA SER A 37 12.02 -11.78 -7.45
C SER A 37 11.69 -10.35 -7.00
N ASN A 38 10.57 -10.13 -6.30
CA ASN A 38 10.20 -8.79 -5.84
C ASN A 38 11.05 -8.40 -4.63
N PRO A 39 11.93 -7.38 -4.74
CA PRO A 39 12.82 -6.98 -3.66
C PRO A 39 12.07 -6.49 -2.42
N LEU A 40 10.86 -5.96 -2.57
CA LEU A 40 10.03 -5.51 -1.46
C LEU A 40 9.52 -6.70 -0.63
N LEU A 41 9.10 -7.79 -1.30
CA LEU A 41 8.69 -9.02 -0.63
C LEU A 41 9.86 -9.73 0.04
N LEU A 42 11.00 -9.82 -0.67
CA LEU A 42 12.22 -10.41 -0.11
C LEU A 42 12.70 -9.65 1.13
N ALA A 43 12.74 -8.32 1.07
CA ALA A 43 13.12 -7.50 2.22
C ALA A 43 12.14 -7.67 3.41
N GLY A 44 10.83 -7.75 3.13
CA GLY A 44 9.82 -8.00 4.16
C GLY A 44 9.96 -9.39 4.79
N LEU A 45 10.22 -10.42 3.99
CA LEU A 45 10.46 -11.80 4.48
C LEU A 45 11.75 -11.88 5.31
N LEU A 46 12.84 -11.29 4.84
CA LEU A 46 14.09 -11.23 5.60
C LEU A 46 13.92 -10.47 6.92
N GLY A 47 13.23 -9.34 6.90
CA GLY A 47 12.91 -8.56 8.10
C GLY A 47 12.04 -9.34 9.10
N LEU A 48 11.26 -10.33 8.65
CA LEU A 48 10.49 -11.22 9.52
C LEU A 48 11.33 -12.40 10.06
N ILE A 49 12.16 -12.99 9.21
CA ILE A 49 12.97 -14.16 9.57
C ILE A 49 14.00 -13.82 10.65
N VAL A 50 14.66 -12.68 10.56
CA VAL A 50 15.69 -12.25 11.52
C VAL A 50 15.20 -12.26 12.98
N PRO A 51 14.09 -11.62 13.36
CA PRO A 51 13.58 -11.68 14.73
C PRO A 51 12.99 -13.05 15.10
N LEU A 52 12.39 -13.79 14.14
CA LEU A 52 11.87 -15.14 14.42
C LEU A 52 12.98 -16.14 14.78
N LEU A 53 14.12 -16.03 14.12
CA LEU A 53 15.30 -16.85 14.42
C LEU A 53 16.14 -16.28 15.56
N GLN A 54 15.71 -15.20 16.19
CA GLN A 54 16.44 -14.50 17.27
C GLN A 54 17.90 -14.16 16.90
N ILE A 55 18.14 -13.87 15.63
CA ILE A 55 19.47 -13.51 15.14
C ILE A 55 19.82 -12.12 15.67
N THR A 56 20.87 -12.04 16.49
CA THR A 56 21.42 -10.78 16.98
C THR A 56 22.29 -10.14 15.90
N LEU A 57 21.83 -9.03 15.33
CA LEU A 57 22.61 -8.28 14.38
C LEU A 57 23.70 -7.47 15.08
N PRO A 58 24.92 -7.37 14.50
CA PRO A 58 25.94 -6.46 14.99
C PRO A 58 25.39 -5.02 15.08
N SER A 59 25.79 -4.27 16.11
CA SER A 59 25.23 -2.94 16.40
C SER A 59 25.42 -1.93 15.26
N PHE A 60 26.52 -2.04 14.50
CA PHE A 60 26.74 -1.19 13.33
C PHE A 60 25.75 -1.45 12.20
N LEU A 61 25.40 -2.74 11.96
CA LEU A 61 24.44 -3.14 10.93
C LEU A 61 23.02 -2.74 11.32
N GLN A 62 22.67 -2.91 12.58
CA GLN A 62 21.36 -2.47 13.09
C GLN A 62 21.19 -0.95 12.91
N ARG A 63 22.17 -0.15 13.30
CA ARG A 63 22.14 1.32 13.11
C ARG A 63 22.06 1.73 11.65
N ALA A 64 22.78 1.02 10.75
CA ALA A 64 22.72 1.29 9.32
C ALA A 64 21.32 1.00 8.75
N LEU A 65 20.71 -0.13 9.13
CA LEU A 65 19.34 -0.50 8.72
C LEU A 65 18.29 0.48 9.28
N GLU A 66 18.43 0.90 10.51
CA GLU A 66 17.57 1.92 11.13
C GLU A 66 17.66 3.26 10.39
N ALA A 67 18.87 3.71 10.06
CA ALA A 67 19.07 4.96 9.33
C ALA A 67 18.46 4.89 7.90
N LEU A 68 18.67 3.78 7.19
CA LEU A 68 18.08 3.55 5.88
C LEU A 68 16.54 3.48 5.96
N GLY A 69 16.01 2.79 6.98
CA GLY A 69 14.57 2.71 7.22
C GLY A 69 13.94 4.08 7.51
N ALA A 70 14.62 4.90 8.33
CA ALA A 70 14.17 6.27 8.63
C ALA A 70 14.17 7.17 7.37
N ALA A 71 15.14 6.99 6.47
CA ALA A 71 15.22 7.74 5.22
C ALA A 71 14.19 7.26 4.15
N ALA A 72 13.69 6.04 4.24
CA ALA A 72 12.85 5.44 3.21
C ALA A 72 11.57 6.24 2.93
N VAL A 73 10.84 6.67 3.97
CA VAL A 73 9.59 7.43 3.81
C VAL A 73 9.82 8.81 3.19
N PRO A 74 10.75 9.66 3.68
CA PRO A 74 11.06 10.93 3.04
C PRO A 74 11.47 10.79 1.57
N ILE A 75 12.34 9.83 1.26
CA ILE A 75 12.78 9.58 -0.12
C ILE A 75 11.61 9.13 -1.00
N ALA A 76 10.77 8.22 -0.52
CA ALA A 76 9.59 7.79 -1.26
C ALA A 76 8.64 8.95 -1.57
N LEU A 77 8.39 9.84 -0.60
CA LEU A 77 7.55 11.02 -0.82
C LEU A 77 8.16 11.99 -1.83
N MET A 78 9.48 12.19 -1.82
CA MET A 78 10.17 13.00 -2.83
C MET A 78 10.05 12.38 -4.23
N CYS A 79 10.21 11.06 -4.35
CA CYS A 79 10.04 10.35 -5.62
C CYS A 79 8.61 10.46 -6.15
N ILE A 80 7.60 10.30 -5.29
CA ILE A 80 6.18 10.45 -5.65
C ILE A 80 5.91 11.89 -6.10
N GLY A 81 6.37 12.88 -5.34
CA GLY A 81 6.24 14.29 -5.70
C GLY A 81 6.90 14.64 -7.03
N GLY A 82 8.13 14.16 -7.25
CA GLY A 82 8.85 14.32 -8.51
C GLY A 82 8.14 13.64 -9.70
N SER A 83 7.65 12.43 -9.50
CA SER A 83 6.86 11.72 -10.51
C SER A 83 5.57 12.47 -10.84
N LEU A 84 4.87 13.00 -9.83
CA LEU A 84 3.65 13.76 -10.02
C LEU A 84 3.90 15.09 -10.77
N ALA A 85 5.00 15.77 -10.48
CA ALA A 85 5.37 17.02 -11.13
C ALA A 85 5.68 16.83 -12.63
N THR A 86 6.20 15.68 -13.02
CA THR A 86 6.56 15.35 -14.41
C THR A 86 5.48 14.56 -15.16
N ALA A 87 4.48 14.04 -14.44
CA ALA A 87 3.45 13.19 -15.01
C ALA A 87 2.49 13.97 -15.91
N ARG A 88 2.25 13.45 -17.12
CA ARG A 88 1.16 13.91 -17.98
C ARG A 88 -0.16 13.30 -17.52
N LEU A 89 -0.88 14.01 -16.67
CA LEU A 89 -2.17 13.55 -16.11
C LEU A 89 -3.36 13.69 -17.09
N GLN A 90 -3.12 14.18 -18.32
CA GLN A 90 -4.17 14.35 -19.33
C GLN A 90 -4.77 12.98 -19.72
N GLY A 91 -6.10 12.89 -19.65
CA GLY A 91 -6.85 11.67 -19.92
C GLY A 91 -6.93 10.64 -18.77
N ARG A 92 -6.17 10.82 -17.70
CA ARG A 92 -6.12 9.91 -16.54
C ARG A 92 -6.78 10.46 -15.27
N ARG A 93 -7.21 11.73 -15.30
CA ARG A 93 -7.78 12.40 -14.12
C ARG A 93 -8.99 11.67 -13.52
N SER A 94 -9.87 11.18 -14.37
CA SER A 94 -11.05 10.41 -13.92
C SER A 94 -10.65 9.14 -13.16
N TRP A 95 -9.67 8.39 -13.66
CA TRP A 95 -9.18 7.17 -13.01
C TRP A 95 -8.49 7.46 -11.68
N ILE A 96 -7.68 8.53 -11.61
CA ILE A 96 -7.04 8.99 -10.37
C ILE A 96 -8.09 9.35 -9.32
N VAL A 97 -9.10 10.14 -9.70
CA VAL A 97 -10.18 10.54 -8.80
C VAL A 97 -10.98 9.32 -8.33
N THR A 98 -11.35 8.44 -9.27
CA THR A 98 -12.10 7.22 -8.94
C THR A 98 -11.31 6.33 -7.98
N ALA A 99 -10.03 6.08 -8.23
CA ALA A 99 -9.18 5.28 -7.36
C ALA A 99 -9.03 5.89 -5.96
N ALA A 100 -8.83 7.20 -5.87
CA ALA A 100 -8.73 7.90 -4.61
C ALA A 100 -10.06 7.86 -3.82
N LEU A 101 -11.20 8.09 -4.49
CA LEU A 101 -12.52 8.03 -3.85
C LEU A 101 -12.87 6.62 -3.38
N LEU A 102 -12.59 5.60 -4.20
CA LEU A 102 -12.78 4.21 -3.80
C LEU A 102 -11.98 3.88 -2.54
N LYS A 103 -10.74 4.36 -2.46
CA LYS A 103 -9.86 4.10 -1.31
C LYS A 103 -10.30 4.85 -0.05
N VAL A 104 -10.68 6.13 -0.17
CA VAL A 104 -10.84 7.03 0.98
C VAL A 104 -12.29 7.19 1.42
N ALA A 105 -13.26 6.88 0.55
CA ALA A 105 -14.68 6.96 0.86
C ALA A 105 -15.35 5.57 0.88
N VAL A 106 -15.25 4.83 -0.23
CA VAL A 106 -15.97 3.56 -0.38
C VAL A 106 -15.42 2.49 0.55
N LEU A 107 -14.10 2.33 0.62
CA LEU A 107 -13.48 1.31 1.47
C LEU A 107 -13.77 1.53 2.97
N PRO A 108 -13.61 2.72 3.56
CA PRO A 108 -14.00 2.96 4.95
C PRO A 108 -15.50 2.73 5.20
N PHE A 109 -16.35 3.12 4.26
CA PHE A 109 -17.79 2.87 4.37
C PHE A 109 -18.12 1.37 4.41
N ILE A 110 -17.52 0.57 3.53
CA ILE A 110 -17.67 -0.88 3.52
C ILE A 110 -17.16 -1.48 4.83
N VAL A 111 -15.98 -1.06 5.31
CA VAL A 111 -15.41 -1.54 6.58
C VAL A 111 -16.31 -1.17 7.75
N PHE A 112 -16.85 0.04 7.77
CA PHE A 112 -17.82 0.45 8.80
C PHE A 112 -19.05 -0.46 8.82
N LEU A 113 -19.61 -0.74 7.66
CA LEU A 113 -20.79 -1.61 7.55
C LEU A 113 -20.47 -3.04 8.00
N LEU A 114 -19.35 -3.59 7.53
CA LEU A 114 -18.94 -4.96 7.89
C LEU A 114 -18.63 -5.11 9.38
N THR A 115 -17.95 -4.14 9.99
CA THR A 115 -17.63 -4.18 11.43
C THR A 115 -18.88 -4.05 12.29
N ARG A 116 -19.86 -3.27 11.84
CA ARG A 116 -21.20 -3.19 12.49
C ARG A 116 -21.96 -4.51 12.39
N LEU A 117 -22.00 -5.10 11.20
CA LEU A 117 -22.69 -6.38 10.97
C LEU A 117 -22.05 -7.54 11.72
N ALA A 118 -20.71 -7.52 11.85
CA ALA A 118 -19.95 -8.53 12.59
C ALA A 118 -20.02 -8.37 14.11
N GLY A 119 -20.65 -7.30 14.62
CA GLY A 119 -20.77 -7.05 16.05
C GLY A 119 -19.43 -6.84 16.77
N LEU A 120 -18.45 -6.24 16.09
CA LEU A 120 -17.13 -5.96 16.67
C LEU A 120 -17.23 -4.96 17.82
N GLU A 121 -16.36 -5.11 18.81
CA GLU A 121 -16.24 -4.14 19.90
C GLU A 121 -15.90 -2.73 19.38
N PRO A 122 -16.34 -1.66 20.05
CA PRO A 122 -16.11 -0.28 19.59
C PRO A 122 -14.65 0.06 19.35
N ALA A 123 -13.72 -0.49 20.16
CA ALA A 123 -12.28 -0.27 20.02
C ALA A 123 -11.72 -0.90 18.72
N ASP A 124 -12.17 -2.11 18.41
CA ASP A 124 -11.75 -2.84 17.20
C ASP A 124 -12.36 -2.19 15.94
N GLN A 125 -13.64 -1.80 16.02
CA GLN A 125 -14.30 -1.07 14.96
C GLN A 125 -13.58 0.25 14.64
N ARG A 126 -13.22 1.02 15.68
CA ARG A 126 -12.46 2.26 15.53
C ARG A 126 -11.11 2.01 14.85
N THR A 127 -10.38 1.01 15.32
CA THR A 127 -9.08 0.64 14.75
C THR A 127 -9.20 0.25 13.27
N ALA A 128 -10.16 -0.61 12.93
CA ALA A 128 -10.39 -1.03 11.56
C ALA A 128 -10.76 0.15 10.65
N LEU A 129 -11.61 1.06 11.14
CA LEU A 129 -12.07 2.21 10.38
C LEU A 129 -10.93 3.23 10.14
N VAL A 130 -10.10 3.50 11.15
CA VAL A 130 -8.93 4.36 11.02
C VAL A 130 -7.94 3.78 10.00
N LEU A 131 -7.65 2.49 10.07
CA LEU A 131 -6.78 1.81 9.09
C LEU A 131 -7.33 1.85 7.67
N ALA A 132 -8.63 1.67 7.50
CA ALA A 132 -9.30 1.74 6.19
C ALA A 132 -9.26 3.17 5.61
N SER A 133 -9.37 4.19 6.47
CA SER A 133 -9.35 5.61 6.10
C SER A 133 -7.96 6.15 5.78
N CYS A 134 -6.89 5.40 6.07
CA CYS A 134 -5.53 5.77 5.69
C CYS A 134 -5.39 5.85 4.17
N PRO A 135 -4.54 6.78 3.65
CA PRO A 135 -4.31 6.95 2.23
C PRO A 135 -3.64 5.72 1.59
N THR A 136 -3.56 5.72 0.27
CA THR A 136 -2.83 4.69 -0.46
C THR A 136 -1.35 4.73 -0.09
N ALA A 137 -0.77 3.56 0.20
CA ALA A 137 0.61 3.45 0.64
C ALA A 137 1.60 3.82 -0.49
N ALA A 138 2.71 4.48 -0.13
CA ALA A 138 3.81 4.79 -1.06
C ALA A 138 4.39 3.53 -1.72
N ALA A 139 4.32 2.38 -1.06
CA ALA A 139 4.70 1.09 -1.62
C ALA A 139 3.96 0.75 -2.93
N ALA A 140 2.73 1.22 -3.11
CA ALA A 140 1.97 1.00 -4.34
C ALA A 140 2.65 1.66 -5.56
N PHE A 141 3.27 2.83 -5.40
CA PHE A 141 4.07 3.48 -6.45
C PHE A 141 5.30 2.65 -6.81
N VAL A 142 6.02 2.17 -5.79
CA VAL A 142 7.23 1.35 -6.01
C VAL A 142 6.87 0.07 -6.75
N MET A 143 5.77 -0.60 -6.37
CA MET A 143 5.29 -1.81 -7.04
C MET A 143 4.85 -1.53 -8.49
N ALA A 144 4.08 -0.46 -8.72
CA ALA A 144 3.67 -0.07 -10.06
C ALA A 144 4.89 0.15 -10.96
N ARG A 145 5.90 0.87 -10.47
CA ARG A 145 7.14 1.12 -11.23
C ARG A 145 7.93 -0.15 -11.50
N GLN A 146 8.12 -1.03 -10.52
CA GLN A 146 8.87 -2.28 -10.66
C GLN A 146 8.22 -3.26 -11.63
N MET A 147 6.89 -3.28 -11.69
CA MET A 147 6.12 -4.19 -12.51
C MET A 147 5.71 -3.61 -13.87
N GLY A 148 6.17 -2.38 -14.22
CA GLY A 148 5.83 -1.73 -15.49
C GLY A 148 4.39 -1.24 -15.57
N GLY A 149 3.77 -0.97 -14.42
CA GLY A 149 2.44 -0.37 -14.30
C GLY A 149 2.44 1.14 -14.54
N ASP A 150 1.27 1.75 -14.37
CA ASP A 150 1.08 3.19 -14.59
C ASP A 150 1.56 4.02 -13.40
N GLU A 151 2.80 4.52 -13.47
CA GLU A 151 3.40 5.38 -12.44
C GLU A 151 2.62 6.69 -12.23
N ALA A 152 2.07 7.26 -13.30
CA ALA A 152 1.32 8.51 -13.21
C ALA A 152 -0.03 8.31 -12.49
N LEU A 153 -0.70 7.20 -12.76
CA LEU A 153 -1.92 6.80 -12.06
C LEU A 153 -1.62 6.53 -10.57
N ALA A 154 -0.56 5.79 -10.28
CA ALA A 154 -0.17 5.45 -8.91
C ALA A 154 0.19 6.70 -8.10
N SER A 155 1.09 7.55 -8.60
CA SER A 155 1.50 8.78 -7.92
C SER A 155 0.34 9.77 -7.73
N GLY A 156 -0.49 9.96 -8.75
CA GLY A 156 -1.69 10.81 -8.68
C GLY A 156 -2.71 10.30 -7.66
N SER A 157 -2.95 8.99 -7.63
CA SER A 157 -3.88 8.36 -6.66
C SER A 157 -3.37 8.47 -5.23
N ILE A 158 -2.06 8.30 -5.00
CA ILE A 158 -1.44 8.48 -3.68
C ILE A 158 -1.60 9.94 -3.22
N ALA A 159 -1.22 10.91 -4.06
CA ALA A 159 -1.30 12.31 -3.72
C ALA A 159 -2.74 12.73 -3.39
N LEU A 160 -3.70 12.38 -4.24
CA LEU A 160 -5.10 12.74 -4.04
C LEU A 160 -5.71 12.02 -2.83
N SER A 161 -5.44 10.72 -2.66
CA SER A 161 -5.93 9.99 -1.49
C SER A 161 -5.32 10.52 -0.19
N THR A 162 -4.08 10.99 -0.19
CA THR A 162 -3.45 11.62 0.98
C THR A 162 -4.15 12.92 1.37
N LEU A 163 -4.48 13.77 0.40
CA LEU A 163 -5.25 14.99 0.67
C LEU A 163 -6.66 14.68 1.19
N LEU A 164 -7.35 13.74 0.56
CA LEU A 164 -8.72 13.37 0.94
C LEU A 164 -8.77 12.56 2.25
N SER A 165 -7.72 11.83 2.60
CA SER A 165 -7.68 11.04 3.84
C SER A 165 -7.83 11.89 5.09
N PHE A 166 -7.44 13.17 5.04
CA PHE A 166 -7.65 14.08 6.16
C PHE A 166 -9.14 14.19 6.53
N ILE A 167 -10.00 14.29 5.53
CA ILE A 167 -11.45 14.35 5.72
C ILE A 167 -11.97 12.97 6.18
N SER A 168 -11.54 11.90 5.52
CA SER A 168 -11.97 10.54 5.85
C SER A 168 -11.61 10.13 7.26
N LEU A 169 -10.38 10.41 7.71
CA LEU A 169 -9.93 10.15 9.07
C LEU A 169 -10.72 10.96 10.10
N SER A 170 -10.99 12.23 9.80
CA SER A 170 -11.80 13.07 10.70
C SER A 170 -13.22 12.52 10.87
N VAL A 171 -13.85 12.09 9.76
CA VAL A 171 -15.18 11.45 9.80
C VAL A 171 -15.12 10.11 10.54
N ALA A 172 -14.10 9.27 10.28
CA ALA A 172 -13.93 7.99 10.95
C ALA A 172 -13.82 8.14 12.46
N LEU A 173 -13.03 9.11 12.92
CA LEU A 173 -12.88 9.41 14.35
C LEU A 173 -14.17 9.96 14.97
N TRP A 174 -14.89 10.81 14.24
CA TRP A 174 -16.15 11.38 14.73
C TRP A 174 -17.26 10.33 14.84
N VAL A 175 -17.36 9.41 13.90
CA VAL A 175 -18.41 8.34 13.90
C VAL A 175 -18.12 7.29 14.98
N THR A 176 -16.87 7.17 15.43
CA THR A 176 -16.43 6.18 16.43
C THR A 176 -16.09 6.81 17.79
N SER A 177 -16.33 8.10 17.98
CA SER A 177 -16.26 8.77 19.28
C SER A 177 -17.55 8.57 20.06
#